data_370403e860b946f4669b4253d20b6035
#
_entry.id   370403e860b946f4669b4253d20b6035
#
_cell.length_a   1.000
_cell.length_b   1.000
_cell.length_c   1.000
_cell.angle_alpha   90.00
_cell.angle_beta   90.00
_cell.angle_gamma   90.00
#
_symmetry.space_group_name_H-M   'P 1'
#
loop_
_entity.id
_entity.type
_entity.pdbx_description
1 polymer ?
#
loop_
_entity_poly.entity_id
_entity_poly.type
_entity_poly.pdbx_seq_one_letter_code
_entity_poly.pdbx_strand_id
1 'polypeptide(L)'
;PQPTGEGAAKVQPFWSSVHPWLLPIVTMAGGLIGAAIISGLAPGTEKQGTDAMINSFHTGKSPIRARIPLSKLVATAITLGTGGSAGRAGPAAQICADFGSILGTLLRLDQQDRRIVLAISIGSAIGTVFRAPLGGAVIAAEILYKNDLEMEAMIPALIASIIGHSVFGVWGGWEPLFTTPPGLAFTSPDQLLYYVLLGIVCGLVGKLYASGFSGISSFFQRIPLPRWIKPGIGGLCVGLICLAVPQVMGTGYGWVQVSMGSGLLSLPLWIILILPFAKIVTTGLSIGSGGSGGIFGPGIVIGGTLGAMVWRLCYHVLPDLPAMPAPFVIVGMMALFGSITHAPLGVMLIAAEMTNNLSILAPAMIAVSIATVLVGDTTIFVSQLSTRADSPAHRLQFSFPLLSTLVVRQAMSPLKLSFAPEQTLIEAEMLLREKTESGAPVIDQDGKLQGVLMGEDIQLMSQEERATLQVKDAMNHAVLMISPDDRLDEALEKLSSKRIDWAPVVDINGSASTNSVIAILSVSDIIRTYREMLTKSPYHIRGLVDGTVMLETTIEPSMVLVGRPLRETQLPEETLV
;
A
#
# COMPACT_ATOMS: atom_id res chain seq x y z
N PRO A 1 20.27 34.15 -2.44
CA PRO A 1 19.05 33.73 -3.11
C PRO A 1 18.87 32.23 -2.95
N GLN A 2 17.75 31.81 -2.35
CA GLN A 2 17.46 30.39 -2.28
C GLN A 2 16.91 29.93 -3.64
N PRO A 3 17.42 28.85 -4.22
CA PRO A 3 16.80 28.25 -5.39
C PRO A 3 15.45 27.69 -4.98
N THR A 4 14.38 28.35 -5.37
CA THR A 4 13.02 27.98 -5.04
C THR A 4 12.35 27.36 -6.26
N GLY A 5 11.91 26.12 -6.13
CA GLY A 5 11.00 25.50 -7.09
C GLY A 5 11.66 24.73 -8.23
N GLU A 6 10.79 24.12 -8.99
CA GLU A 6 11.07 23.40 -10.23
C GLU A 6 11.47 24.42 -11.29
N GLY A 7 12.58 24.21 -11.96
CA GLY A 7 13.08 25.14 -12.96
C GLY A 7 13.63 26.47 -12.39
N ALA A 8 14.23 26.43 -11.28
CA ALA A 8 14.64 27.45 -10.32
C ALA A 8 15.39 28.70 -10.80
N ALA A 9 15.37 29.04 -12.07
CA ALA A 9 16.20 30.16 -12.56
C ALA A 9 15.62 31.56 -12.36
N LYS A 10 14.37 31.77 -11.97
CA LYS A 10 13.74 33.08 -12.09
C LYS A 10 12.84 33.58 -10.95
N VAL A 11 12.73 32.92 -9.83
CA VAL A 11 11.93 33.48 -8.73
C VAL A 11 12.84 34.25 -7.79
N GLN A 12 12.74 35.57 -7.80
CA GLN A 12 13.39 36.40 -6.78
C GLN A 12 12.83 35.99 -5.41
N PRO A 13 13.69 35.76 -4.42
CA PRO A 13 13.22 35.29 -3.13
C PRO A 13 12.44 36.40 -2.43
N PHE A 14 11.18 36.18 -2.16
CA PHE A 14 10.35 36.99 -1.25
C PHE A 14 11.08 37.28 0.09
N TRP A 15 12.00 36.38 0.46
CA TRP A 15 12.78 36.43 1.71
C TRP A 15 13.87 37.49 1.78
N SER A 16 14.22 38.15 0.70
CA SER A 16 15.20 39.25 0.76
C SER A 16 14.68 40.49 1.50
N SER A 17 13.37 40.55 1.70
CA SER A 17 12.69 41.64 2.40
C SER A 17 12.17 41.28 3.80
N VAL A 18 12.27 39.98 4.21
CA VAL A 18 11.76 39.52 5.51
C VAL A 18 12.92 39.32 6.48
N HIS A 19 12.79 39.83 7.69
CA HIS A 19 13.78 39.62 8.75
C HIS A 19 13.90 38.10 9.09
N PRO A 20 15.12 37.51 9.09
CA PRO A 20 15.30 36.07 9.31
C PRO A 20 14.66 35.57 10.61
N TRP A 21 14.62 36.36 11.66
CA TRP A 21 14.04 36.00 12.96
C TRP A 21 12.53 35.74 12.93
N LEU A 22 11.83 36.12 11.86
CA LEU A 22 10.41 35.79 11.66
C LEU A 22 10.20 34.33 11.22
N LEU A 23 11.22 33.67 10.69
CA LEU A 23 11.10 32.28 10.22
C LEU A 23 10.52 31.30 11.27
N PRO A 24 11.01 31.29 12.52
CA PRO A 24 10.44 30.39 13.53
C PRO A 24 8.96 30.66 13.83
N ILE A 25 8.55 31.96 13.78
CA ILE A 25 7.16 32.34 14.02
C ILE A 25 6.27 31.90 12.86
N VAL A 26 6.71 32.11 11.62
CA VAL A 26 5.95 31.75 10.40
C VAL A 26 5.79 30.23 10.28
N THR A 27 6.87 29.48 10.50
CA THR A 27 6.81 28.01 10.48
C THR A 27 5.96 27.43 11.62
N MET A 28 6.02 28.04 12.81
CA MET A 28 5.14 27.71 13.94
C MET A 28 3.67 27.95 13.60
N ALA A 29 3.36 29.15 13.08
CA ALA A 29 2.00 29.51 12.69
C ALA A 29 1.46 28.56 11.60
N GLY A 30 2.27 28.23 10.60
CA GLY A 30 1.91 27.26 9.57
C GLY A 30 1.61 25.87 10.12
N GLY A 31 2.40 25.38 11.07
CA GLY A 31 2.16 24.14 11.78
C GLY A 31 0.85 24.14 12.56
N LEU A 32 0.56 25.22 13.31
CA LEU A 32 -0.68 25.38 14.08
C LEU A 32 -1.92 25.45 13.17
N ILE A 33 -1.89 26.28 12.13
CA ILE A 33 -3.02 26.48 11.22
C ILE A 33 -3.30 25.16 10.45
N GLY A 34 -2.26 24.52 9.91
CA GLY A 34 -2.41 23.25 9.21
C GLY A 34 -3.00 22.16 10.10
N ALA A 35 -2.53 22.06 11.35
CA ALA A 35 -3.05 21.12 12.32
C ALA A 35 -4.50 21.44 12.76
N ALA A 36 -4.84 22.70 12.93
CA ALA A 36 -6.21 23.13 13.25
C ALA A 36 -7.20 22.76 12.14
N ILE A 37 -6.80 22.94 10.87
CA ILE A 37 -7.62 22.54 9.71
C ILE A 37 -7.87 21.03 9.70
N ILE A 38 -6.82 20.22 9.90
CA ILE A 38 -6.97 18.76 9.92
C ILE A 38 -7.83 18.32 11.10
N SER A 39 -7.57 18.82 12.31
CA SER A 39 -8.30 18.45 13.52
C SER A 39 -9.79 18.85 13.44
N GLY A 40 -10.09 19.97 12.80
CA GLY A 40 -11.46 20.48 12.68
C GLY A 40 -12.25 19.82 11.54
N LEU A 41 -11.65 19.65 10.37
CA LEU A 41 -12.36 19.17 9.18
C LEU A 41 -12.22 17.67 8.92
N ALA A 42 -11.10 17.05 9.37
CA ALA A 42 -10.77 15.67 9.10
C ALA A 42 -10.20 14.96 10.35
N PRO A 43 -10.90 14.91 11.49
CA PRO A 43 -10.40 14.28 12.70
C PRO A 43 -10.13 12.78 12.48
N GLY A 44 -8.99 12.29 12.99
CA GLY A 44 -8.56 10.89 12.84
C GLY A 44 -7.75 10.59 11.58
N THR A 45 -7.54 11.55 10.67
CA THR A 45 -6.72 11.39 9.46
C THR A 45 -5.30 11.97 9.60
N GLU A 46 -4.87 12.16 10.83
CA GLU A 46 -3.58 12.77 11.18
C GLU A 46 -2.37 11.90 10.80
N LYS A 47 -2.61 10.62 10.48
CA LYS A 47 -1.57 9.71 10.02
C LYS A 47 -1.07 10.08 8.63
N GLN A 48 0.16 9.71 8.34
CA GLN A 48 0.91 10.07 7.13
C GLN A 48 0.24 9.54 5.85
N GLY A 49 0.19 10.39 4.82
CA GLY A 49 -0.55 10.15 3.59
C GLY A 49 -0.30 8.78 2.96
N THR A 50 0.92 8.49 2.50
CA THR A 50 1.23 7.21 1.81
C THR A 50 1.12 6.01 2.74
N ASP A 51 1.62 6.08 3.98
CA ASP A 51 1.55 4.96 4.94
C ASP A 51 0.10 4.62 5.32
N ALA A 52 -0.75 5.64 5.49
CA ALA A 52 -2.17 5.43 5.74
C ALA A 52 -2.88 4.72 4.56
N MET A 53 -2.47 5.01 3.33
CA MET A 53 -3.03 4.36 2.13
C MET A 53 -2.57 2.90 2.01
N ILE A 54 -1.30 2.60 2.31
CA ILE A 54 -0.79 1.22 2.40
C ILE A 54 -1.59 0.44 3.43
N ASN A 55 -1.83 1.01 4.61
CA ASN A 55 -2.67 0.38 5.64
C ASN A 55 -4.11 0.16 5.15
N SER A 56 -4.70 1.11 4.43
CA SER A 56 -6.06 0.98 3.88
C SER A 56 -6.15 -0.11 2.82
N PHE A 57 -5.11 -0.29 2.01
CA PHE A 57 -5.02 -1.39 1.05
C PHE A 57 -5.09 -2.75 1.75
N HIS A 58 -4.27 -2.97 2.79
CA HIS A 58 -4.21 -4.23 3.50
C HIS A 58 -5.47 -4.53 4.33
N THR A 59 -6.02 -3.52 4.98
CA THR A 59 -7.17 -3.72 5.91
C THR A 59 -8.53 -3.63 5.22
N GLY A 60 -8.61 -3.09 4.00
CA GLY A 60 -9.87 -2.84 3.30
C GLY A 60 -10.74 -1.77 3.97
N LYS A 61 -10.24 -1.12 5.02
CA LYS A 61 -10.96 -0.08 5.77
C LYS A 61 -10.57 1.29 5.23
N SER A 62 -11.32 1.79 4.30
CA SER A 62 -11.18 3.17 3.81
C SER A 62 -12.44 3.96 4.13
N PRO A 63 -12.51 4.62 5.28
CA PRO A 63 -13.61 5.51 5.60
C PRO A 63 -13.43 6.82 4.83
N ILE A 64 -14.04 6.92 3.66
CA ILE A 64 -13.85 8.09 2.81
C ILE A 64 -14.95 9.09 3.06
N ARG A 65 -14.54 10.20 3.63
CA ARG A 65 -15.32 11.42 3.67
C ARG A 65 -14.73 12.39 2.65
N ALA A 66 -15.52 12.88 1.70
CA ALA A 66 -15.08 13.81 0.66
C ALA A 66 -14.37 15.09 1.19
N ARG A 67 -14.48 15.36 2.49
CA ARG A 67 -13.80 16.48 3.17
C ARG A 67 -12.31 16.24 3.40
N ILE A 68 -11.86 14.97 3.45
CA ILE A 68 -10.47 14.62 3.79
C ILE A 68 -9.49 15.11 2.73
N PRO A 69 -9.69 14.85 1.43
CA PRO A 69 -8.76 15.30 0.39
C PRO A 69 -8.56 16.81 0.40
N LEU A 70 -9.64 17.57 0.52
CA LEU A 70 -9.59 19.03 0.48
C LEU A 70 -8.87 19.60 1.71
N SER A 71 -9.15 19.10 2.91
CA SER A 71 -8.47 19.54 4.13
C SER A 71 -6.97 19.22 4.10
N LYS A 72 -6.59 18.04 3.57
CA LYS A 72 -5.17 17.67 3.38
C LYS A 72 -4.47 18.56 2.37
N LEU A 73 -5.13 18.87 1.24
CA LEU A 73 -4.59 19.80 0.23
C LEU A 73 -4.24 21.15 0.86
N VAL A 74 -5.21 21.78 1.53
CA VAL A 74 -5.04 23.12 2.13
C VAL A 74 -3.99 23.08 3.26
N ALA A 75 -4.06 22.09 4.15
CA ALA A 75 -3.09 21.97 5.24
C ALA A 75 -1.66 21.75 4.74
N THR A 76 -1.48 20.94 3.70
CA THR A 76 -0.16 20.73 3.09
C THR A 76 0.37 21.98 2.40
N ALA A 77 -0.49 22.69 1.67
CA ALA A 77 -0.11 23.96 1.03
C ALA A 77 0.35 24.99 2.07
N ILE A 78 -0.33 25.08 3.21
CA ILE A 78 0.07 25.96 4.31
C ILE A 78 1.40 25.50 4.92
N THR A 79 1.56 24.21 5.25
CA THR A 79 2.81 23.69 5.83
C THR A 79 4.01 23.97 4.92
N LEU A 80 3.90 23.70 3.62
CA LEU A 80 4.98 23.93 2.65
C LEU A 80 5.20 25.43 2.41
N GLY A 81 4.12 26.20 2.25
CA GLY A 81 4.17 27.64 1.98
C GLY A 81 4.77 28.45 3.12
N THR A 82 4.65 27.98 4.37
CA THR A 82 5.26 28.62 5.55
C THR A 82 6.68 28.14 5.83
N GLY A 83 7.26 27.26 4.99
CA GLY A 83 8.64 26.79 5.10
C GLY A 83 8.83 25.47 5.82
N GLY A 84 7.77 24.75 6.16
CA GLY A 84 7.86 23.40 6.75
C GLY A 84 8.61 22.44 5.82
N SER A 85 9.50 21.63 6.40
CA SER A 85 10.29 20.64 5.66
C SER A 85 9.47 19.40 5.35
N ALA A 86 8.86 19.34 4.17
CA ALA A 86 7.93 18.29 3.76
C ALA A 86 7.89 18.14 2.23
N GLY A 87 7.31 17.03 1.76
CA GLY A 87 7.05 16.76 0.35
C GLY A 87 5.56 16.84 0.00
N ARG A 88 5.27 17.02 -1.29
CA ARG A 88 3.90 17.08 -1.83
C ARG A 88 3.37 15.73 -2.30
N ALA A 89 4.24 14.75 -2.58
CA ALA A 89 3.86 13.46 -3.16
C ALA A 89 2.97 12.62 -2.24
N GLY A 90 3.25 12.56 -0.93
CA GLY A 90 2.42 11.84 0.05
C GLY A 90 0.97 12.33 0.12
N PRO A 91 0.75 13.63 0.34
CA PRO A 91 -0.59 14.21 0.27
C PRO A 91 -1.28 14.02 -1.09
N ALA A 92 -0.57 14.16 -2.21
CA ALA A 92 -1.13 13.91 -3.53
C ALA A 92 -1.59 12.45 -3.68
N ALA A 93 -0.77 11.48 -3.24
CA ALA A 93 -1.14 10.07 -3.24
C ALA A 93 -2.39 9.81 -2.40
N GLN A 94 -2.50 10.43 -1.23
CA GLN A 94 -3.69 10.32 -0.38
C GLN A 94 -4.93 10.91 -1.06
N ILE A 95 -4.83 12.12 -1.61
CA ILE A 95 -5.93 12.79 -2.30
C ILE A 95 -6.45 11.92 -3.46
N CYS A 96 -5.53 11.41 -4.31
CA CYS A 96 -5.90 10.54 -5.42
C CYS A 96 -6.51 9.21 -4.96
N ALA A 97 -5.97 8.60 -3.90
CA ALA A 97 -6.51 7.37 -3.31
C ALA A 97 -7.92 7.56 -2.75
N ASP A 98 -8.17 8.70 -2.09
CA ASP A 98 -9.49 9.07 -1.60
C ASP A 98 -10.49 9.24 -2.76
N PHE A 99 -10.08 9.90 -3.87
CA PHE A 99 -10.89 9.99 -5.09
C PHE A 99 -11.13 8.62 -5.72
N GLY A 100 -10.09 7.77 -5.84
CA GLY A 100 -10.21 6.41 -6.36
C GLY A 100 -11.22 5.58 -5.56
N SER A 101 -11.22 5.71 -4.25
CA SER A 101 -12.16 5.02 -3.39
C SER A 101 -13.60 5.56 -3.50
N ILE A 102 -13.78 6.89 -3.67
CA ILE A 102 -15.10 7.48 -3.99
C ILE A 102 -15.62 6.91 -5.32
N LEU A 103 -14.76 6.86 -6.34
CA LEU A 103 -15.08 6.28 -7.64
C LEU A 103 -15.47 4.80 -7.52
N GLY A 104 -14.70 4.00 -6.75
CA GLY A 104 -15.00 2.60 -6.47
C GLY A 104 -16.37 2.40 -5.80
N THR A 105 -16.77 3.35 -4.93
CA THR A 105 -18.10 3.33 -4.32
C THR A 105 -19.19 3.68 -5.31
N LEU A 106 -18.97 4.68 -6.16
CA LEU A 106 -19.93 5.11 -7.19
C LEU A 106 -20.17 4.02 -8.24
N LEU A 107 -19.09 3.34 -8.66
CA LEU A 107 -19.13 2.24 -9.63
C LEU A 107 -19.52 0.89 -8.99
N ARG A 108 -19.73 0.84 -7.67
CA ARG A 108 -20.05 -0.37 -6.91
C ARG A 108 -19.04 -1.51 -7.13
N LEU A 109 -17.76 -1.15 -7.23
CA LEU A 109 -16.69 -2.13 -7.38
C LEU A 109 -16.64 -3.05 -6.16
N ASP A 110 -16.22 -4.29 -6.37
CA ASP A 110 -15.97 -5.24 -5.30
C ASP A 110 -14.77 -4.83 -4.43
N GLN A 111 -14.47 -5.60 -3.41
CA GLN A 111 -13.41 -5.26 -2.45
C GLN A 111 -12.00 -5.41 -3.06
N GLN A 112 -11.81 -6.35 -3.97
CA GLN A 112 -10.55 -6.58 -4.65
C GLN A 112 -10.24 -5.44 -5.61
N ASP A 113 -11.17 -5.10 -6.49
CA ASP A 113 -11.04 -3.99 -7.43
C ASP A 113 -10.81 -2.64 -6.74
N ARG A 114 -11.49 -2.39 -5.60
CA ARG A 114 -11.24 -1.19 -4.79
C ARG A 114 -9.81 -1.09 -4.28
N ARG A 115 -9.21 -2.21 -3.87
CA ARG A 115 -7.80 -2.24 -3.44
C ARG A 115 -6.87 -1.95 -4.60
N ILE A 116 -7.13 -2.55 -5.77
CA ILE A 116 -6.36 -2.29 -6.98
C ILE A 116 -6.46 -0.80 -7.36
N VAL A 117 -7.67 -0.22 -7.39
CA VAL A 117 -7.87 1.22 -7.65
C VAL A 117 -7.10 2.09 -6.67
N LEU A 118 -7.02 1.71 -5.39
CA LEU A 118 -6.25 2.44 -4.38
C LEU A 118 -4.75 2.39 -4.67
N ALA A 119 -4.19 1.22 -5.02
CA ALA A 119 -2.80 1.07 -5.41
C ALA A 119 -2.45 1.89 -6.66
N ILE A 120 -3.31 1.82 -7.70
CA ILE A 120 -3.21 2.61 -8.93
C ILE A 120 -3.19 4.11 -8.61
N SER A 121 -4.07 4.56 -7.73
CA SER A 121 -4.18 5.97 -7.34
C SER A 121 -2.92 6.48 -6.65
N ILE A 122 -2.31 5.67 -5.77
CA ILE A 122 -1.02 6.00 -5.13
C ILE A 122 0.06 6.20 -6.19
N GLY A 123 0.24 5.21 -7.06
CA GLY A 123 1.31 5.24 -8.06
C GLY A 123 1.12 6.32 -9.11
N SER A 124 -0.09 6.50 -9.65
CA SER A 124 -0.37 7.53 -10.65
C SER A 124 -0.18 8.96 -10.09
N ALA A 125 -0.55 9.19 -8.83
CA ALA A 125 -0.31 10.46 -8.16
C ALA A 125 1.18 10.77 -8.00
N ILE A 126 1.96 9.78 -7.53
CA ILE A 126 3.41 9.89 -7.38
C ILE A 126 4.05 10.13 -8.76
N GLY A 127 3.70 9.32 -9.76
CA GLY A 127 4.20 9.47 -11.13
C GLY A 127 3.89 10.84 -11.73
N THR A 128 2.69 11.35 -11.54
CA THR A 128 2.29 12.68 -12.02
C THR A 128 3.08 13.79 -11.33
N VAL A 129 3.19 13.77 -9.99
CA VAL A 129 3.89 14.79 -9.21
C VAL A 129 5.38 14.86 -9.56
N PHE A 130 6.00 13.72 -9.86
CA PHE A 130 7.40 13.63 -10.20
C PHE A 130 7.68 13.67 -11.71
N ARG A 131 6.63 13.78 -12.55
CA ARG A 131 6.74 13.71 -14.02
C ARG A 131 7.41 12.42 -14.49
N ALA A 132 7.08 11.33 -13.81
CA ALA A 132 7.69 10.02 -13.94
C ALA A 132 6.60 8.93 -14.07
N PRO A 133 5.89 8.87 -15.20
CA PRO A 133 4.73 7.98 -15.35
C PRO A 133 5.09 6.49 -15.24
N LEU A 134 6.22 6.06 -15.78
CA LEU A 134 6.67 4.67 -15.69
C LEU A 134 7.06 4.31 -14.26
N GLY A 135 7.86 5.15 -13.61
CA GLY A 135 8.24 4.96 -12.21
C GLY A 135 7.04 4.96 -11.28
N GLY A 136 6.05 5.82 -11.53
CA GLY A 136 4.80 5.86 -10.78
C GLY A 136 4.00 4.56 -10.90
N ALA A 137 3.94 3.96 -12.07
CA ALA A 137 3.26 2.68 -12.28
C ALA A 137 3.94 1.52 -11.53
N VAL A 138 5.28 1.48 -11.55
CA VAL A 138 6.03 0.44 -10.83
C VAL A 138 5.89 0.63 -9.31
N ILE A 139 5.91 1.87 -8.82
CA ILE A 139 5.65 2.18 -7.39
C ILE A 139 4.27 1.67 -6.95
N ALA A 140 3.24 1.74 -7.79
CA ALA A 140 1.91 1.22 -7.45
C ALA A 140 1.94 -0.25 -7.05
N ALA A 141 2.78 -1.04 -7.71
CA ALA A 141 2.93 -2.46 -7.43
C ALA A 141 3.92 -2.74 -6.28
N GLU A 142 4.97 -1.93 -6.14
CA GLU A 142 6.12 -2.24 -5.29
C GLU A 142 5.97 -1.70 -3.85
N ILE A 143 5.37 -0.53 -3.67
CA ILE A 143 5.36 0.19 -2.38
C ILE A 143 4.53 -0.49 -1.28
N LEU A 144 3.70 -1.46 -1.62
CA LEU A 144 2.77 -2.11 -0.70
C LEU A 144 3.46 -3.15 0.20
N TYR A 145 4.52 -3.77 -0.30
CA TYR A 145 5.24 -4.87 0.35
C TYR A 145 6.73 -4.59 0.43
N LYS A 146 7.42 -5.31 1.33
CA LYS A 146 8.89 -5.21 1.46
C LYS A 146 9.61 -6.11 0.44
N ASN A 147 9.08 -7.33 0.22
CA ASN A 147 9.74 -8.37 -0.56
C ASN A 147 8.82 -8.98 -1.63
N ASP A 148 7.74 -8.29 -2.02
CA ASP A 148 6.76 -8.80 -2.98
C ASP A 148 6.18 -7.66 -3.82
N LEU A 149 5.42 -7.99 -4.87
CA LEU A 149 4.85 -7.03 -5.83
C LEU A 149 3.35 -7.28 -6.03
N GLU A 150 2.55 -6.21 -6.09
CA GLU A 150 1.15 -6.27 -6.50
C GLU A 150 1.02 -6.16 -8.02
N MET A 151 1.29 -7.28 -8.71
CA MET A 151 1.34 -7.31 -10.18
C MET A 151 0.03 -6.93 -10.86
N GLU A 152 -1.11 -7.20 -10.20
CA GLU A 152 -2.44 -6.90 -10.72
C GLU A 152 -2.67 -5.37 -10.86
N ALA A 153 -2.01 -4.57 -10.01
CA ALA A 153 -2.08 -3.12 -10.08
C ALA A 153 -1.17 -2.51 -11.16
N MET A 154 -0.13 -3.21 -11.64
CA MET A 154 0.93 -2.63 -12.47
C MET A 154 0.43 -2.15 -13.82
N ILE A 155 -0.28 -2.99 -14.58
CA ILE A 155 -0.77 -2.62 -15.92
C ILE A 155 -1.81 -1.49 -15.86
N PRO A 156 -2.85 -1.55 -15.01
CA PRO A 156 -3.77 -0.43 -14.87
C PRO A 156 -3.08 0.85 -14.38
N ALA A 157 -2.05 0.73 -13.52
CA ALA A 157 -1.29 1.88 -13.05
C ALA A 157 -0.47 2.55 -14.17
N LEU A 158 0.06 1.79 -15.13
CA LEU A 158 0.72 2.35 -16.33
C LEU A 158 -0.23 3.29 -17.08
N ILE A 159 -1.45 2.83 -17.35
CA ILE A 159 -2.46 3.61 -18.07
C ILE A 159 -2.83 4.87 -17.27
N ALA A 160 -3.14 4.71 -15.99
CA ALA A 160 -3.53 5.82 -15.13
C ALA A 160 -2.41 6.85 -14.96
N SER A 161 -1.16 6.39 -14.82
CA SER A 161 0.00 7.27 -14.63
C SER A 161 0.33 8.06 -15.90
N ILE A 162 0.24 7.44 -17.09
CA ILE A 162 0.42 8.12 -18.38
C ILE A 162 -0.68 9.17 -18.58
N ILE A 163 -1.94 8.84 -18.31
CA ILE A 163 -3.05 9.78 -18.44
C ILE A 163 -2.87 10.95 -17.45
N GLY A 164 -2.57 10.66 -16.18
CA GLY A 164 -2.33 11.67 -15.16
C GLY A 164 -1.18 12.60 -15.54
N HIS A 165 -0.05 12.05 -16.01
CA HIS A 165 1.09 12.80 -16.50
C HIS A 165 0.73 13.67 -17.71
N SER A 166 -0.04 13.13 -18.67
CA SER A 166 -0.46 13.84 -19.87
C SER A 166 -1.36 15.03 -19.55
N VAL A 167 -2.35 14.83 -18.67
CA VAL A 167 -3.22 15.93 -18.21
C VAL A 167 -2.42 16.99 -17.45
N PHE A 168 -1.52 16.57 -16.56
CA PHE A 168 -0.66 17.49 -15.83
C PHE A 168 0.30 18.26 -16.74
N GLY A 169 0.85 17.61 -17.77
CA GLY A 169 1.78 18.21 -18.74
C GLY A 169 1.21 19.41 -19.49
N VAL A 170 -0.11 19.41 -19.76
CA VAL A 170 -0.81 20.55 -20.39
C VAL A 170 -0.71 21.82 -19.54
N TRP A 171 -0.71 21.70 -18.24
CA TRP A 171 -0.70 22.84 -17.30
C TRP A 171 0.68 23.10 -16.71
N GLY A 172 1.42 22.03 -16.39
CA GLY A 172 2.70 22.08 -15.68
C GLY A 172 3.94 22.03 -16.60
N GLY A 173 3.74 21.80 -17.90
CA GLY A 173 4.82 21.59 -18.87
C GLY A 173 5.39 20.16 -18.86
N TRP A 174 6.15 19.83 -19.91
CA TRP A 174 6.69 18.50 -20.20
C TRP A 174 8.16 18.34 -19.81
N GLU A 175 8.79 19.42 -19.36
CA GLU A 175 10.18 19.45 -18.95
C GLU A 175 10.40 18.48 -17.76
N PRO A 176 11.54 17.75 -17.72
CA PRO A 176 11.89 16.92 -16.57
C PRO A 176 12.01 17.78 -15.31
N LEU A 177 11.88 17.16 -14.14
CA LEU A 177 11.91 17.91 -12.87
C LEU A 177 13.29 18.53 -12.59
N PHE A 178 14.36 17.82 -12.99
CA PHE A 178 15.73 18.28 -12.86
C PHE A 178 16.40 18.34 -14.23
N THR A 179 17.15 19.41 -14.45
CA THR A 179 18.02 19.55 -15.62
C THR A 179 19.38 18.94 -15.31
N THR A 180 19.82 18.02 -16.14
CA THR A 180 21.14 17.38 -16.03
C THR A 180 22.15 18.02 -16.95
N PRO A 181 23.47 18.05 -16.59
CA PRO A 181 24.50 18.48 -17.50
C PRO A 181 24.49 17.63 -18.78
N PRO A 182 24.77 18.25 -19.95
CA PRO A 182 24.85 17.52 -21.22
C PRO A 182 26.00 16.49 -21.18
N GLY A 183 25.80 15.34 -21.82
CA GLY A 183 26.80 14.27 -21.89
C GLY A 183 26.93 13.41 -20.63
N LEU A 184 25.95 13.51 -19.72
CA LEU A 184 25.93 12.67 -18.53
C LEU A 184 25.67 11.20 -18.92
N ALA A 185 26.71 10.38 -18.84
CA ALA A 185 26.65 8.95 -19.11
C ALA A 185 27.62 8.20 -18.21
N PHE A 186 27.28 6.94 -17.91
CA PHE A 186 28.21 6.02 -17.30
C PHE A 186 29.14 5.45 -18.37
N THR A 187 30.45 5.70 -18.27
CA THR A 187 31.42 5.37 -19.32
C THR A 187 32.56 4.46 -18.85
N SER A 188 32.82 4.37 -17.54
CA SER A 188 33.94 3.60 -17.01
C SER A 188 33.50 2.62 -15.93
N PRO A 189 33.76 1.30 -16.09
CA PRO A 189 33.46 0.30 -15.06
C PRO A 189 34.22 0.54 -13.75
N ASP A 190 35.40 1.15 -13.77
CA ASP A 190 36.20 1.42 -12.57
C ASP A 190 35.47 2.33 -11.58
N GLN A 191 34.58 3.19 -12.08
CA GLN A 191 33.74 4.05 -11.26
C GLN A 191 32.73 3.27 -10.41
N LEU A 192 32.42 2.00 -10.71
CA LEU A 192 31.48 1.19 -9.96
C LEU A 192 31.86 1.07 -8.48
N LEU A 193 33.17 1.05 -8.17
CA LEU A 193 33.66 1.00 -6.79
C LEU A 193 33.20 2.23 -5.98
N TYR A 194 33.13 3.40 -6.61
CA TYR A 194 32.67 4.62 -5.94
C TYR A 194 31.17 4.57 -5.65
N TYR A 195 30.38 3.91 -6.51
CA TYR A 195 28.95 3.68 -6.26
C TYR A 195 28.69 2.60 -5.22
N VAL A 196 29.62 1.64 -5.02
CA VAL A 196 29.61 0.73 -3.86
C VAL A 196 29.73 1.54 -2.57
N LEU A 197 30.72 2.45 -2.48
CA LEU A 197 30.90 3.34 -1.32
C LEU A 197 29.64 4.20 -1.09
N LEU A 198 29.08 4.78 -2.16
CA LEU A 198 27.87 5.57 -2.08
C LEU A 198 26.68 4.73 -1.56
N GLY A 199 26.54 3.48 -2.03
CA GLY A 199 25.52 2.55 -1.57
C GLY A 199 25.62 2.24 -0.08
N ILE A 200 26.83 2.02 0.43
CA ILE A 200 27.08 1.81 1.86
C ILE A 200 26.64 3.03 2.68
N VAL A 201 27.07 4.23 2.27
CA VAL A 201 26.71 5.47 2.97
C VAL A 201 25.20 5.70 2.91
N CYS A 202 24.57 5.49 1.75
CA CYS A 202 23.12 5.63 1.58
C CYS A 202 22.33 4.64 2.44
N GLY A 203 22.78 3.38 2.56
CA GLY A 203 22.13 2.38 3.41
C GLY A 203 22.18 2.76 4.89
N LEU A 204 23.35 3.18 5.38
CA LEU A 204 23.54 3.60 6.78
C LEU A 204 22.71 4.85 7.12
N VAL A 205 22.78 5.89 6.27
CA VAL A 205 22.03 7.13 6.47
C VAL A 205 20.53 6.91 6.22
N GLY A 206 20.14 6.02 5.31
CA GLY A 206 18.77 5.61 5.09
C GLY A 206 18.18 4.98 6.36
N LYS A 207 18.90 4.06 6.98
CA LYS A 207 18.51 3.47 8.28
C LYS A 207 18.37 4.52 9.38
N LEU A 208 19.32 5.47 9.42
CA LEU A 208 19.25 6.61 10.34
C LEU A 208 17.99 7.47 10.07
N TYR A 209 17.66 7.71 8.80
CA TYR A 209 16.47 8.49 8.45
C TYR A 209 15.19 7.78 8.87
N ALA A 210 15.00 6.52 8.54
CA ALA A 210 13.81 5.76 8.89
C ALA A 210 13.64 5.66 10.42
N SER A 211 14.71 5.30 11.14
CA SER A 211 14.70 5.19 12.60
C SER A 211 14.54 6.55 13.29
N GLY A 212 15.23 7.58 12.82
CA GLY A 212 15.13 8.94 13.35
C GLY A 212 13.74 9.54 13.16
N PHE A 213 13.14 9.35 11.97
CA PHE A 213 11.78 9.80 11.69
C PHE A 213 10.77 9.10 12.62
N SER A 214 10.85 7.79 12.76
CA SER A 214 10.00 7.00 13.66
C SER A 214 10.21 7.40 15.13
N GLY A 215 11.45 7.63 15.55
CA GLY A 215 11.80 8.09 16.89
C GLY A 215 11.21 9.46 17.22
N ILE A 216 11.35 10.44 16.31
CA ILE A 216 10.76 11.78 16.49
C ILE A 216 9.24 11.69 16.52
N SER A 217 8.62 10.91 15.64
CA SER A 217 7.17 10.72 15.63
C SER A 217 6.67 10.10 16.93
N SER A 218 7.35 9.06 17.44
CA SER A 218 7.04 8.42 18.71
C SER A 218 7.22 9.37 19.90
N PHE A 219 8.25 10.21 19.88
CA PHE A 219 8.47 11.24 20.90
C PHE A 219 7.28 12.20 20.97
N PHE A 220 6.84 12.76 19.83
CA PHE A 220 5.67 13.64 19.82
C PHE A 220 4.37 12.95 20.21
N GLN A 221 4.22 11.66 19.93
CA GLN A 221 3.04 10.89 20.37
C GLN A 221 2.97 10.79 21.89
N ARG A 222 4.10 10.64 22.58
CA ARG A 222 4.19 10.50 24.06
C ARG A 222 3.94 11.80 24.81
N ILE A 223 4.15 12.97 24.19
CA ILE A 223 3.93 14.26 24.84
C ILE A 223 2.43 14.45 25.14
N PRO A 224 2.03 14.72 26.40
CA PRO A 224 0.64 14.90 26.78
C PRO A 224 0.10 16.29 26.41
N LEU A 225 0.20 16.67 25.14
CA LEU A 225 -0.33 17.92 24.60
C LEU A 225 -1.43 17.64 23.57
N PRO A 226 -2.39 18.57 23.39
CA PRO A 226 -3.38 18.48 22.33
C PRO A 226 -2.72 18.29 20.95
N ARG A 227 -3.32 17.45 20.13
CA ARG A 227 -2.75 17.07 18.82
C ARG A 227 -2.50 18.25 17.88
N TRP A 228 -3.34 19.29 17.96
CA TRP A 228 -3.22 20.48 17.11
C TRP A 228 -2.06 21.42 17.50
N ILE A 229 -1.54 21.34 18.74
CA ILE A 229 -0.41 22.15 19.22
C ILE A 229 0.94 21.56 18.77
N LYS A 230 1.06 20.23 18.72
CA LYS A 230 2.32 19.52 18.44
C LYS A 230 3.00 19.97 17.14
N PRO A 231 2.28 20.12 15.99
CA PRO A 231 2.88 20.62 14.76
C PRO A 231 3.36 22.07 14.84
N GLY A 232 2.78 22.89 15.72
CA GLY A 232 3.28 24.23 16.00
C GLY A 232 4.65 24.19 16.66
N ILE A 233 4.85 23.31 17.66
CA ILE A 233 6.15 23.11 18.31
C ILE A 233 7.17 22.55 17.29
N GLY A 234 6.77 21.56 16.49
CA GLY A 234 7.59 21.04 15.41
C GLY A 234 8.01 22.13 14.42
N GLY A 235 7.07 22.98 14.00
CA GLY A 235 7.33 24.12 13.13
C GLY A 235 8.28 25.15 13.74
N LEU A 236 8.13 25.47 15.02
CA LEU A 236 9.04 26.37 15.74
C LEU A 236 10.48 25.82 15.70
N CYS A 237 10.68 24.54 16.04
CA CYS A 237 12.00 23.91 15.99
C CYS A 237 12.59 23.91 14.57
N VAL A 238 11.77 23.63 13.55
CA VAL A 238 12.19 23.74 12.14
C VAL A 238 12.64 25.14 11.81
N GLY A 239 11.89 26.17 12.18
CA GLY A 239 12.24 27.56 11.94
C GLY A 239 13.54 27.98 12.61
N LEU A 240 13.81 27.49 13.84
CA LEU A 240 15.09 27.72 14.54
C LEU A 240 16.26 27.07 13.81
N ILE A 241 16.12 25.85 13.32
CA ILE A 241 17.17 25.19 12.50
C ILE A 241 17.37 25.95 11.19
N CYS A 242 16.31 26.47 10.59
CA CYS A 242 16.38 27.25 9.35
C CYS A 242 17.14 28.58 9.49
N LEU A 243 17.29 29.13 10.70
CA LEU A 243 18.15 30.29 10.92
C LEU A 243 19.62 29.97 10.64
N ALA A 244 20.07 28.75 10.98
CA ALA A 244 21.44 28.30 10.74
C ALA A 244 21.60 27.66 9.35
N VAL A 245 20.65 26.84 8.92
CA VAL A 245 20.69 26.08 7.66
C VAL A 245 19.37 26.31 6.88
N PRO A 246 19.22 27.46 6.22
CA PRO A 246 17.99 27.78 5.50
C PRO A 246 17.71 26.83 4.32
N GLN A 247 18.71 26.04 3.90
CA GLN A 247 18.61 25.07 2.82
C GLN A 247 17.65 23.90 3.11
N VAL A 248 17.29 23.66 4.38
CA VAL A 248 16.36 22.59 4.77
C VAL A 248 14.88 22.94 4.60
N MET A 249 14.54 24.19 4.29
CA MET A 249 13.16 24.64 4.11
C MET A 249 12.47 24.01 2.92
N GLY A 250 11.14 23.85 3.05
CA GLY A 250 10.26 23.39 1.98
C GLY A 250 10.62 22.01 1.43
N THR A 251 10.42 21.79 0.14
CA THR A 251 10.72 20.52 -0.52
C THR A 251 12.23 20.25 -0.64
N GLY A 252 13.04 21.26 -0.93
CA GLY A 252 14.48 21.17 -1.09
C GLY A 252 14.97 20.83 -2.50
N TYR A 253 14.09 20.71 -3.50
CA TYR A 253 14.47 20.32 -4.88
C TYR A 253 15.44 21.30 -5.54
N GLY A 254 15.30 22.59 -5.28
CA GLY A 254 16.25 23.59 -5.80
C GLY A 254 17.69 23.33 -5.34
N TRP A 255 17.89 22.83 -4.11
CA TRP A 255 19.21 22.51 -3.60
C TRP A 255 19.78 21.22 -4.22
N VAL A 256 18.93 20.25 -4.58
CA VAL A 256 19.34 19.09 -5.38
C VAL A 256 19.81 19.57 -6.76
N GLN A 257 19.09 20.49 -7.39
CA GLN A 257 19.46 21.06 -8.70
C GLN A 257 20.83 21.78 -8.64
N VAL A 258 21.05 22.59 -7.59
CA VAL A 258 22.36 23.26 -7.37
C VAL A 258 23.47 22.23 -7.14
N SER A 259 23.16 21.14 -6.43
CA SER A 259 24.11 20.09 -6.10
C SER A 259 24.51 19.23 -7.32
N MET A 260 23.73 19.21 -8.40
CA MET A 260 24.07 18.51 -9.65
C MET A 260 25.08 19.27 -10.52
N GLY A 261 25.26 20.55 -10.31
CA GLY A 261 26.12 21.41 -11.12
C GLY A 261 27.34 21.96 -10.39
N SER A 262 28.05 22.88 -11.07
CA SER A 262 29.22 23.60 -10.51
C SER A 262 28.86 24.44 -9.29
N GLY A 263 27.59 24.77 -9.07
CA GLY A 263 27.09 25.48 -7.90
C GLY A 263 27.40 24.76 -6.56
N LEU A 264 27.62 23.45 -6.57
CA LEU A 264 28.02 22.70 -5.39
C LEU A 264 29.37 23.18 -4.81
N LEU A 265 30.30 23.50 -5.69
CA LEU A 265 31.65 23.95 -5.28
C LEU A 265 31.64 25.35 -4.65
N SER A 266 30.65 26.17 -4.93
CA SER A 266 30.48 27.50 -4.31
C SER A 266 29.88 27.45 -2.91
N LEU A 267 29.30 26.29 -2.49
CA LEU A 267 28.77 26.11 -1.16
C LEU A 267 29.88 25.80 -0.14
N PRO A 268 29.82 26.39 1.06
CA PRO A 268 30.71 26.03 2.15
C PRO A 268 30.62 24.53 2.48
N LEU A 269 31.76 23.90 2.70
CA LEU A 269 31.82 22.45 2.95
C LEU A 269 30.94 22.01 4.13
N TRP A 270 30.90 22.82 5.20
CA TRP A 270 30.08 22.49 6.37
C TRP A 270 28.58 22.43 6.07
N ILE A 271 28.09 23.26 5.13
CA ILE A 271 26.68 23.20 4.69
C ILE A 271 26.42 21.87 3.97
N ILE A 272 27.32 21.47 3.06
CA ILE A 272 27.19 20.22 2.29
C ILE A 272 27.17 19.01 3.25
N LEU A 273 28.00 19.04 4.29
CA LEU A 273 28.09 17.95 5.27
C LEU A 273 26.85 17.87 6.17
N ILE A 274 26.32 19.00 6.61
CA ILE A 274 25.21 19.02 7.58
C ILE A 274 23.83 18.88 6.92
N LEU A 275 23.69 19.27 5.66
CA LEU A 275 22.42 19.38 4.97
C LEU A 275 21.57 18.12 4.96
N PRO A 276 22.09 16.91 4.60
CA PRO A 276 21.28 15.68 4.61
C PRO A 276 20.77 15.36 6.02
N PHE A 277 21.59 15.51 7.05
CA PHE A 277 21.21 15.23 8.45
C PHE A 277 20.24 16.26 9.01
N ALA A 278 20.47 17.54 8.74
CA ALA A 278 19.55 18.59 9.13
C ALA A 278 18.18 18.41 8.44
N LYS A 279 18.15 17.94 7.18
CA LYS A 279 16.91 17.63 6.46
C LYS A 279 16.16 16.46 7.09
N ILE A 280 16.86 15.41 7.55
CA ILE A 280 16.27 14.29 8.30
C ILE A 280 15.53 14.81 9.54
N VAL A 281 16.21 15.62 10.36
CA VAL A 281 15.66 16.16 11.60
C VAL A 281 14.47 17.09 11.32
N THR A 282 14.60 18.02 10.39
CA THR A 282 13.54 18.99 10.07
C THR A 282 12.32 18.32 9.45
N THR A 283 12.49 17.26 8.64
CA THR A 283 11.39 16.48 8.11
C THR A 283 10.67 15.71 9.22
N GLY A 284 11.43 15.10 10.14
CA GLY A 284 10.88 14.46 11.33
C GLY A 284 10.08 15.42 12.21
N LEU A 285 10.60 16.62 12.44
CA LEU A 285 9.93 17.66 13.23
C LEU A 285 8.68 18.21 12.53
N SER A 286 8.73 18.42 11.21
CA SER A 286 7.57 18.95 10.45
C SER A 286 6.44 17.94 10.36
N ILE A 287 6.73 16.67 10.02
CA ILE A 287 5.72 15.65 9.71
C ILE A 287 5.47 14.76 10.93
N GLY A 288 6.54 14.32 11.62
CA GLY A 288 6.45 13.44 12.79
C GLY A 288 5.75 14.07 13.98
N SER A 289 5.71 15.42 14.08
CA SER A 289 4.89 16.14 15.06
C SER A 289 3.37 16.07 14.78
N GLY A 290 2.96 15.59 13.60
CA GLY A 290 1.57 15.56 13.14
C GLY A 290 1.25 16.63 12.08
N GLY A 291 2.25 17.33 11.53
CA GLY A 291 2.08 18.27 10.43
C GLY A 291 1.70 17.58 9.12
N SER A 292 1.06 18.33 8.22
CA SER A 292 0.63 17.81 6.92
C SER A 292 1.74 17.88 5.89
N GLY A 293 2.10 16.74 5.30
CA GLY A 293 3.14 16.63 4.28
C GLY A 293 3.53 15.19 4.02
N GLY A 294 4.38 14.98 3.02
CA GLY A 294 4.91 13.68 2.63
C GLY A 294 6.40 13.56 2.90
N ILE A 295 6.84 12.33 3.15
CA ILE A 295 8.24 11.97 3.40
C ILE A 295 9.02 11.63 2.12
N PHE A 296 8.31 11.39 1.02
CA PHE A 296 8.88 10.95 -0.26
C PHE A 296 9.85 12.01 -0.84
N GLY A 297 9.36 13.25 -1.03
CA GLY A 297 10.20 14.35 -1.54
C GLY A 297 11.46 14.60 -0.71
N PRO A 298 11.33 14.79 0.62
CA PRO A 298 12.49 14.89 1.50
C PRO A 298 13.46 13.72 1.39
N GLY A 299 12.97 12.48 1.25
CA GLY A 299 13.84 11.30 1.09
C GLY A 299 14.71 11.36 -0.16
N ILE A 300 14.14 11.79 -1.30
CA ILE A 300 14.88 12.05 -2.53
C ILE A 300 15.93 13.16 -2.30
N VAL A 301 15.58 14.23 -1.62
CA VAL A 301 16.49 15.36 -1.35
C VAL A 301 17.63 14.94 -0.42
N ILE A 302 17.33 14.19 0.63
CA ILE A 302 18.36 13.65 1.54
C ILE A 302 19.34 12.77 0.75
N GLY A 303 18.83 11.84 -0.08
CA GLY A 303 19.66 10.99 -0.91
C GLY A 303 20.52 11.76 -1.90
N GLY A 304 19.94 12.73 -2.61
CA GLY A 304 20.67 13.57 -3.56
C GLY A 304 21.76 14.43 -2.91
N THR A 305 21.45 15.08 -1.78
CA THR A 305 22.43 15.90 -1.05
C THR A 305 23.51 15.04 -0.40
N LEU A 306 23.17 13.80 0.01
CA LEU A 306 24.15 12.81 0.49
C LEU A 306 25.10 12.37 -0.63
N GLY A 307 24.57 12.13 -1.83
CA GLY A 307 25.39 11.85 -3.02
C GLY A 307 26.35 13.01 -3.34
N ALA A 308 25.87 14.24 -3.28
CA ALA A 308 26.71 15.43 -3.43
C ALA A 308 27.80 15.52 -2.35
N MET A 309 27.45 15.20 -1.09
CA MET A 309 28.40 15.16 0.02
C MET A 309 29.51 14.13 -0.23
N VAL A 310 29.16 12.91 -0.61
CA VAL A 310 30.13 11.84 -0.91
C VAL A 310 31.05 12.25 -2.06
N TRP A 311 30.47 12.76 -3.16
CA TRP A 311 31.26 13.26 -4.29
C TRP A 311 32.23 14.37 -3.85
N ARG A 312 31.79 15.33 -3.07
CA ARG A 312 32.61 16.47 -2.61
C ARG A 312 33.75 16.05 -1.71
N LEU A 313 33.54 15.04 -0.87
CA LEU A 313 34.61 14.47 -0.01
C LEU A 313 35.63 13.68 -0.83
N CYS A 314 35.20 12.96 -1.87
CA CYS A 314 36.03 12.16 -2.72
C CYS A 314 36.79 12.96 -3.79
N TYR A 315 36.33 14.16 -4.13
CA TYR A 315 36.75 14.97 -5.28
C TYR A 315 38.27 15.23 -5.36
N HIS A 316 38.96 15.34 -4.21
CA HIS A 316 40.42 15.57 -4.15
C HIS A 316 41.21 14.31 -3.79
N VAL A 317 40.53 13.21 -3.48
CA VAL A 317 41.19 12.00 -2.91
C VAL A 317 41.21 10.85 -3.92
N LEU A 318 40.14 10.73 -4.74
CA LEU A 318 40.00 9.59 -5.63
C LEU A 318 40.30 9.98 -7.09
N PRO A 319 41.10 9.19 -7.82
CA PRO A 319 41.32 9.36 -9.26
C PRO A 319 40.06 8.98 -10.02
N ASP A 320 39.91 9.47 -11.25
CA ASP A 320 38.87 9.09 -12.22
C ASP A 320 37.41 9.28 -11.74
N LEU A 321 37.21 10.14 -10.71
CA LEU A 321 35.89 10.52 -10.27
C LEU A 321 35.16 11.29 -11.39
N PRO A 322 33.85 11.09 -11.60
CA PRO A 322 33.08 11.91 -12.54
C PRO A 322 33.33 13.40 -12.35
N ALA A 323 33.61 14.12 -13.44
CA ALA A 323 33.95 15.54 -13.39
C ALA A 323 32.84 16.40 -12.76
N MET A 324 31.58 15.94 -12.82
CA MET A 324 30.41 16.62 -12.28
C MET A 324 29.77 15.78 -11.15
N PRO A 325 29.18 16.40 -10.14
CA PRO A 325 28.53 15.69 -9.03
C PRO A 325 27.22 15.00 -9.41
N ALA A 326 26.60 15.36 -10.55
CA ALA A 326 25.28 14.90 -10.95
C ALA A 326 25.08 13.37 -10.87
N PRO A 327 26.00 12.50 -11.35
CA PRO A 327 25.82 11.05 -11.22
C PRO A 327 25.65 10.58 -9.77
N PHE A 328 26.47 11.12 -8.87
CA PHE A 328 26.39 10.78 -7.43
C PHE A 328 25.10 11.29 -6.78
N VAL A 329 24.65 12.48 -7.17
CA VAL A 329 23.38 13.06 -6.70
C VAL A 329 22.22 12.18 -7.13
N ILE A 330 22.16 11.79 -8.41
CA ILE A 330 21.08 10.97 -8.97
C ILE A 330 21.07 9.57 -8.34
N VAL A 331 22.24 8.91 -8.30
CA VAL A 331 22.36 7.58 -7.68
C VAL A 331 22.07 7.64 -6.17
N GLY A 332 22.49 8.71 -5.49
CA GLY A 332 22.16 8.92 -4.08
C GLY A 332 20.64 9.03 -3.84
N MET A 333 19.91 9.74 -4.71
CA MET A 333 18.42 9.79 -4.65
C MET A 333 17.82 8.38 -4.74
N MET A 334 18.30 7.58 -5.70
CA MET A 334 17.82 6.21 -5.93
C MET A 334 18.16 5.30 -4.76
N ALA A 335 19.42 5.29 -4.33
CA ALA A 335 19.92 4.33 -3.35
C ALA A 335 19.35 4.56 -1.95
N LEU A 336 19.34 5.80 -1.46
CA LEU A 336 18.82 6.08 -0.12
C LEU A 336 17.32 5.84 -0.05
N PHE A 337 16.57 6.43 -0.97
CA PHE A 337 15.12 6.39 -0.85
C PHE A 337 14.54 5.06 -1.32
N GLY A 338 15.09 4.45 -2.38
CA GLY A 338 14.69 3.13 -2.86
C GLY A 338 14.85 2.03 -1.82
N SER A 339 15.96 2.09 -1.04
CA SER A 339 16.23 1.09 0.00
C SER A 339 15.26 1.18 1.19
N ILE A 340 14.98 2.38 1.72
CA ILE A 340 14.11 2.55 2.91
C ILE A 340 12.62 2.45 2.61
N THR A 341 12.22 2.56 1.36
CA THR A 341 10.83 2.37 0.92
C THR A 341 10.53 0.95 0.48
N HIS A 342 11.54 0.09 0.39
CA HIS A 342 11.47 -1.24 -0.22
C HIS A 342 10.82 -1.21 -1.62
N ALA A 343 11.08 -0.13 -2.35
CA ALA A 343 10.60 0.08 -3.71
C ALA A 343 11.77 0.51 -4.62
N PRO A 344 12.82 -0.33 -4.73
CA PRO A 344 14.04 0.02 -5.45
C PRO A 344 13.80 0.27 -6.93
N LEU A 345 13.00 -0.55 -7.60
CA LEU A 345 12.76 -0.42 -9.05
C LEU A 345 11.97 0.84 -9.38
N GLY A 346 10.89 1.08 -8.65
CA GLY A 346 10.04 2.25 -8.85
C GLY A 346 10.79 3.55 -8.57
N VAL A 347 11.58 3.62 -7.49
CA VAL A 347 12.35 4.82 -7.15
C VAL A 347 13.50 5.05 -8.14
N MET A 348 14.18 4.00 -8.62
CA MET A 348 15.18 4.15 -9.69
C MET A 348 14.56 4.71 -10.96
N LEU A 349 13.42 4.20 -11.40
CA LEU A 349 12.72 4.70 -12.58
C LEU A 349 12.23 6.13 -12.38
N ILE A 350 11.65 6.47 -11.22
CA ILE A 350 11.25 7.84 -10.90
C ILE A 350 12.43 8.80 -11.04
N ALA A 351 13.57 8.50 -10.43
CA ALA A 351 14.73 9.39 -10.48
C ALA A 351 15.33 9.48 -11.89
N ALA A 352 15.31 8.39 -12.65
CA ALA A 352 15.73 8.38 -14.06
C ALA A 352 14.82 9.27 -14.93
N GLU A 353 13.51 9.17 -14.79
CA GLU A 353 12.55 10.02 -15.52
C GLU A 353 12.60 11.48 -15.05
N MET A 354 12.74 11.75 -13.75
CA MET A 354 12.90 13.11 -13.20
C MET A 354 14.12 13.83 -13.76
N THR A 355 15.15 13.09 -14.13
CA THR A 355 16.42 13.62 -14.66
C THR A 355 16.56 13.41 -16.16
N ASN A 356 15.59 12.76 -16.80
CA ASN A 356 15.61 12.34 -18.20
C ASN A 356 16.92 11.61 -18.58
N ASN A 357 17.42 10.75 -17.69
CA ASN A 357 18.67 10.04 -17.89
C ASN A 357 18.60 8.59 -17.40
N LEU A 358 18.57 7.65 -18.36
CA LEU A 358 18.55 6.20 -18.09
C LEU A 358 19.95 5.59 -18.00
N SER A 359 21.01 6.28 -18.48
CA SER A 359 22.37 5.73 -18.51
C SER A 359 22.96 5.50 -17.12
N ILE A 360 22.43 6.17 -16.10
CA ILE A 360 22.87 6.07 -14.69
C ILE A 360 22.22 4.87 -13.97
N LEU A 361 21.29 4.16 -14.60
CA LEU A 361 20.65 3.00 -13.96
C LEU A 361 21.65 1.89 -13.62
N ALA A 362 22.64 1.62 -14.45
CA ALA A 362 23.62 0.55 -14.21
C ALA A 362 24.41 0.77 -12.90
N PRO A 363 25.07 1.92 -12.66
CA PRO A 363 25.72 2.16 -11.36
C PRO A 363 24.71 2.30 -10.22
N ALA A 364 23.48 2.78 -10.47
CA ALA A 364 22.44 2.88 -9.48
C ALA A 364 21.99 1.50 -8.96
N MET A 365 21.89 0.49 -9.83
CA MET A 365 21.53 -0.88 -9.42
C MET A 365 22.50 -1.41 -8.34
N ILE A 366 23.79 -1.17 -8.47
CA ILE A 366 24.79 -1.59 -7.48
C ILE A 366 24.58 -0.83 -6.16
N ALA A 367 24.50 0.49 -6.22
CA ALA A 367 24.35 1.31 -5.02
C ALA A 367 23.04 1.01 -4.28
N VAL A 368 21.93 0.86 -5.02
CA VAL A 368 20.61 0.54 -4.46
C VAL A 368 20.60 -0.85 -3.84
N SER A 369 21.16 -1.87 -4.51
CA SER A 369 21.22 -3.23 -3.96
C SER A 369 22.02 -3.29 -2.65
N ILE A 370 23.17 -2.64 -2.60
CA ILE A 370 23.98 -2.56 -1.37
C ILE A 370 23.24 -1.83 -0.27
N ALA A 371 22.62 -0.69 -0.59
CA ALA A 371 21.84 0.08 0.38
C ALA A 371 20.66 -0.74 0.91
N THR A 372 19.93 -1.49 0.05
CA THR A 372 18.80 -2.34 0.45
C THR A 372 19.25 -3.45 1.40
N VAL A 373 20.35 -4.14 1.10
CA VAL A 373 20.91 -5.18 1.99
C VAL A 373 21.28 -4.59 3.36
N LEU A 374 21.89 -3.41 3.39
CA LEU A 374 22.29 -2.76 4.66
C LEU A 374 21.08 -2.25 5.46
N VAL A 375 20.05 -1.77 4.80
CA VAL A 375 18.80 -1.32 5.45
C VAL A 375 18.08 -2.51 6.08
N GLY A 376 18.11 -3.69 5.45
CA GLY A 376 17.42 -4.89 5.92
C GLY A 376 15.92 -4.64 6.04
N ASP A 377 15.29 -5.08 7.11
CA ASP A 377 13.84 -4.92 7.35
C ASP A 377 13.38 -3.52 7.75
N THR A 378 14.32 -2.57 7.91
CA THR A 378 14.01 -1.20 8.33
C THR A 378 13.27 -0.48 7.21
N THR A 379 12.03 -0.06 7.43
CA THR A 379 11.23 0.69 6.47
C THR A 379 10.79 2.03 7.04
N ILE A 380 10.57 3.00 6.15
CA ILE A 380 9.98 4.29 6.51
C ILE A 380 8.44 4.24 6.52
N PHE A 381 7.85 3.22 5.87
CA PHE A 381 6.41 2.96 5.85
C PHE A 381 6.07 1.79 6.78
N VAL A 382 5.62 2.10 7.97
CA VAL A 382 5.35 1.11 9.04
C VAL A 382 4.24 0.12 8.65
N SER A 383 3.34 0.52 7.75
CA SER A 383 2.21 -0.29 7.30
C SER A 383 2.56 -1.29 6.18
N GLN A 384 3.80 -1.29 5.65
CA GLN A 384 4.25 -2.30 4.69
C GLN A 384 4.33 -3.67 5.35
N LEU A 385 3.77 -4.67 4.69
CA LEU A 385 3.89 -6.08 5.06
C LEU A 385 5.05 -6.74 4.32
N SER A 386 5.52 -7.89 4.81
CA SER A 386 6.67 -8.57 4.20
C SER A 386 6.32 -9.10 2.82
N THR A 387 5.21 -9.83 2.70
CA THR A 387 4.78 -10.47 1.46
C THR A 387 3.26 -10.34 1.25
N ARG A 388 2.78 -10.70 0.06
CA ARG A 388 1.34 -10.80 -0.24
C ARG A 388 0.63 -11.81 0.68
N ALA A 389 1.32 -12.88 1.06
CA ALA A 389 0.77 -13.91 1.95
C ALA A 389 0.44 -13.37 3.35
N ASP A 390 1.21 -12.39 3.84
CA ASP A 390 0.98 -11.75 5.14
C ASP A 390 -0.20 -10.76 5.10
N SER A 391 -0.64 -10.37 3.90
CA SER A 391 -1.68 -9.38 3.73
C SER A 391 -3.07 -9.95 3.97
N PRO A 392 -3.88 -9.35 4.86
CA PRO A 392 -5.29 -9.69 4.97
C PRO A 392 -6.05 -9.57 3.63
N ALA A 393 -5.53 -8.77 2.69
CA ALA A 393 -6.08 -8.62 1.35
C ALA A 393 -6.10 -9.92 0.54
N HIS A 394 -5.08 -10.76 0.74
CA HIS A 394 -4.87 -12.02 0.00
C HIS A 394 -4.99 -13.27 0.88
N ARG A 395 -5.49 -13.11 2.12
CA ARG A 395 -5.53 -14.21 3.10
C ARG A 395 -6.20 -15.47 2.56
N LEU A 396 -7.31 -15.34 1.82
CA LEU A 396 -8.01 -16.50 1.27
C LEU A 396 -7.21 -17.18 0.14
N GLN A 397 -6.52 -16.40 -0.70
CA GLN A 397 -5.71 -16.96 -1.80
C GLN A 397 -4.53 -17.78 -1.30
N PHE A 398 -3.89 -17.35 -0.20
CA PHE A 398 -2.70 -18.02 0.33
C PHE A 398 -2.99 -19.02 1.46
N SER A 399 -4.09 -18.82 2.21
CA SER A 399 -4.49 -19.76 3.26
C SER A 399 -5.14 -21.03 2.73
N PHE A 400 -5.73 -20.96 1.51
CA PHE A 400 -6.40 -22.11 0.89
C PHE A 400 -6.00 -22.28 -0.58
N PRO A 401 -4.69 -22.44 -0.89
CA PRO A 401 -4.24 -22.59 -2.27
C PRO A 401 -4.88 -23.78 -2.99
N LEU A 402 -5.25 -24.84 -2.27
CA LEU A 402 -5.95 -25.99 -2.81
C LEU A 402 -7.38 -25.64 -3.24
N LEU A 403 -8.08 -24.77 -2.51
CA LEU A 403 -9.45 -24.37 -2.88
C LEU A 403 -9.50 -23.62 -4.21
N SER A 404 -8.46 -22.88 -4.56
CA SER A 404 -8.39 -22.17 -5.84
C SER A 404 -8.18 -23.10 -7.05
N THR A 405 -7.76 -24.33 -6.82
CA THR A 405 -7.61 -25.35 -7.88
C THR A 405 -8.82 -26.26 -8.02
N LEU A 406 -9.76 -26.20 -7.06
CA LEU A 406 -10.96 -27.02 -7.03
C LEU A 406 -12.16 -26.22 -7.56
N VAL A 407 -13.05 -26.89 -8.27
CA VAL A 407 -14.31 -26.32 -8.76
C VAL A 407 -15.49 -26.83 -7.94
N VAL A 408 -16.57 -26.06 -7.91
CA VAL A 408 -17.81 -26.35 -7.18
C VAL A 408 -18.36 -27.73 -7.50
N ARG A 409 -18.26 -28.18 -8.74
CA ARG A 409 -18.68 -29.52 -9.21
C ARG A 409 -18.05 -30.66 -8.39
N GLN A 410 -16.87 -30.46 -7.85
CA GLN A 410 -16.14 -31.48 -7.05
C GLN A 410 -16.60 -31.53 -5.59
N ALA A 411 -17.22 -30.46 -5.10
CA ALA A 411 -17.64 -30.32 -3.71
C ALA A 411 -19.16 -30.40 -3.51
N MET A 412 -19.94 -30.03 -4.53
CA MET A 412 -21.39 -29.93 -4.42
C MET A 412 -22.04 -31.25 -4.00
N SER A 413 -23.06 -31.18 -3.19
CA SER A 413 -23.86 -32.30 -2.73
C SER A 413 -25.18 -32.40 -3.54
N PRO A 414 -25.68 -33.61 -3.80
CA PRO A 414 -26.95 -33.79 -4.50
C PRO A 414 -28.10 -33.11 -3.74
N LEU A 415 -29.09 -32.63 -4.48
CA LEU A 415 -30.27 -32.00 -3.93
C LEU A 415 -31.10 -33.03 -3.15
N LYS A 416 -31.14 -32.91 -1.81
CA LYS A 416 -31.89 -33.82 -0.95
C LYS A 416 -33.32 -33.38 -0.70
N LEU A 417 -33.59 -32.10 -0.79
CA LEU A 417 -34.86 -31.47 -0.52
C LEU A 417 -35.06 -30.23 -1.41
N SER A 418 -36.23 -30.10 -1.95
CA SER A 418 -36.67 -28.90 -2.65
C SER A 418 -38.17 -28.69 -2.40
N PHE A 419 -38.66 -27.47 -2.50
CA PHE A 419 -40.06 -27.13 -2.34
C PHE A 419 -40.64 -26.67 -3.65
N ALA A 420 -41.93 -26.98 -3.84
CA ALA A 420 -42.76 -26.32 -4.87
C ALA A 420 -43.33 -25.02 -4.31
N PRO A 421 -43.52 -23.99 -5.14
CA PRO A 421 -44.03 -22.68 -4.69
C PRO A 421 -45.42 -22.78 -4.02
N GLU A 422 -46.22 -23.76 -4.41
CA GLU A 422 -47.63 -23.97 -3.97
C GLU A 422 -47.73 -24.82 -2.68
N GLN A 423 -46.65 -25.43 -2.20
CA GLN A 423 -46.63 -26.19 -0.94
C GLN A 423 -46.98 -25.31 0.25
N THR A 424 -47.56 -25.89 1.29
CA THR A 424 -47.86 -25.19 2.54
C THR A 424 -46.60 -25.06 3.41
N LEU A 425 -46.50 -23.98 4.20
CA LEU A 425 -45.36 -23.78 5.09
C LEU A 425 -45.25 -24.85 6.18
N ILE A 426 -46.37 -25.43 6.63
CA ILE A 426 -46.39 -26.54 7.60
C ILE A 426 -45.71 -27.77 7.00
N GLU A 427 -46.05 -28.16 5.77
CA GLU A 427 -45.41 -29.28 5.10
C GLU A 427 -43.91 -29.04 4.90
N ALA A 428 -43.53 -27.81 4.51
CA ALA A 428 -42.14 -27.43 4.35
C ALA A 428 -41.39 -27.52 5.68
N GLU A 429 -41.95 -27.04 6.79
CA GLU A 429 -41.36 -27.13 8.13
C GLU A 429 -41.18 -28.59 8.58
N MET A 430 -42.18 -29.45 8.35
CA MET A 430 -42.09 -30.87 8.68
C MET A 430 -40.97 -31.56 7.90
N LEU A 431 -40.85 -31.29 6.60
CA LEU A 431 -39.82 -31.86 5.75
C LEU A 431 -38.38 -31.38 6.13
N LEU A 432 -38.21 -30.10 6.48
CA LEU A 432 -36.94 -29.57 6.97
C LEU A 432 -36.52 -30.27 8.25
N ARG A 433 -37.44 -30.45 9.19
CA ARG A 433 -37.17 -31.16 10.44
C ARG A 433 -36.84 -32.65 10.22
N GLU A 434 -37.61 -33.34 9.37
CA GLU A 434 -37.38 -34.76 9.04
C GLU A 434 -36.02 -34.99 8.39
N LYS A 435 -35.61 -34.10 7.47
CA LYS A 435 -34.34 -34.21 6.74
C LYS A 435 -33.17 -33.55 7.45
N THR A 436 -33.42 -32.86 8.57
CA THR A 436 -32.39 -32.11 9.35
C THR A 436 -31.67 -31.08 8.48
N GLU A 437 -32.38 -30.42 7.58
CA GLU A 437 -31.84 -29.37 6.72
C GLU A 437 -32.26 -27.99 7.25
N SER A 438 -31.36 -26.98 7.11
CA SER A 438 -31.62 -25.60 7.57
C SER A 438 -32.49 -24.80 6.59
N GLY A 439 -32.60 -25.24 5.37
CA GLY A 439 -33.40 -24.64 4.31
C GLY A 439 -33.31 -25.44 3.02
N ALA A 440 -34.10 -25.06 2.03
CA ALA A 440 -34.09 -25.71 0.72
C ALA A 440 -34.45 -24.74 -0.42
N PRO A 441 -33.98 -24.99 -1.65
CA PRO A 441 -34.37 -24.21 -2.81
C PRO A 441 -35.83 -24.46 -3.17
N VAL A 442 -36.49 -23.42 -3.64
CA VAL A 442 -37.85 -23.45 -4.19
C VAL A 442 -37.75 -23.50 -5.70
N ILE A 443 -38.26 -24.57 -6.30
CA ILE A 443 -38.15 -24.84 -7.72
C ILE A 443 -39.55 -25.02 -8.33
N ASP A 444 -39.70 -24.57 -9.57
CA ASP A 444 -40.96 -24.77 -10.32
C ASP A 444 -41.01 -26.17 -10.97
N GLN A 445 -42.12 -26.44 -11.69
CA GLN A 445 -42.31 -27.71 -12.39
C GLN A 445 -41.28 -27.98 -13.50
N ASP A 446 -40.65 -26.91 -14.00
CA ASP A 446 -39.59 -26.98 -15.02
C ASP A 446 -38.17 -27.13 -14.41
N GLY A 447 -38.07 -27.21 -13.08
CA GLY A 447 -36.78 -27.32 -12.36
C GLY A 447 -36.04 -26.02 -12.18
N LYS A 448 -36.65 -24.85 -12.45
CA LYS A 448 -36.02 -23.52 -12.31
C LYS A 448 -36.12 -23.01 -10.89
N LEU A 449 -35.03 -22.39 -10.44
CA LEU A 449 -34.95 -21.73 -9.15
C LEU A 449 -35.88 -20.51 -9.11
N GLN A 450 -36.82 -20.50 -8.17
CA GLN A 450 -37.75 -19.38 -7.89
C GLN A 450 -37.29 -18.61 -6.64
N GLY A 451 -36.71 -19.29 -5.67
CA GLY A 451 -36.31 -18.72 -4.41
C GLY A 451 -35.62 -19.72 -3.50
N VAL A 452 -35.38 -19.30 -2.27
CA VAL A 452 -34.87 -20.16 -1.18
C VAL A 452 -35.76 -19.94 0.04
N LEU A 453 -36.13 -21.02 0.73
CA LEU A 453 -36.84 -20.97 2.00
C LEU A 453 -35.94 -21.48 3.10
N MET A 454 -35.72 -20.65 4.13
CA MET A 454 -34.93 -20.99 5.31
C MET A 454 -35.88 -21.37 6.47
N GLY A 455 -35.45 -22.33 7.29
CA GLY A 455 -36.21 -22.72 8.48
C GLY A 455 -36.42 -21.58 9.48
N GLU A 456 -35.47 -20.66 9.55
CA GLU A 456 -35.55 -19.45 10.39
C GLU A 456 -36.69 -18.53 9.94
N ASP A 457 -36.90 -18.37 8.63
CA ASP A 457 -37.99 -17.53 8.09
C ASP A 457 -39.35 -18.09 8.47
N ILE A 458 -39.50 -19.41 8.51
CA ILE A 458 -40.72 -20.08 8.95
C ILE A 458 -40.96 -19.88 10.46
N GLN A 459 -39.89 -19.94 11.29
CA GLN A 459 -39.97 -19.79 12.75
C GLN A 459 -40.42 -18.38 13.18
N LEU A 460 -40.13 -17.36 12.40
CA LEU A 460 -40.55 -15.98 12.67
C LEU A 460 -42.04 -15.77 12.47
N MET A 461 -42.78 -16.71 11.83
CA MET A 461 -44.21 -16.61 11.55
C MET A 461 -45.06 -17.27 12.64
N SER A 462 -46.25 -16.73 12.86
CA SER A 462 -47.21 -17.30 13.79
C SER A 462 -47.74 -18.68 13.30
N GLN A 463 -48.32 -19.47 14.21
CA GLN A 463 -48.84 -20.79 13.85
C GLN A 463 -50.02 -20.73 12.87
N GLU A 464 -50.82 -19.65 12.92
CA GLU A 464 -51.94 -19.43 11.98
C GLU A 464 -51.43 -19.07 10.59
N GLU A 465 -50.40 -18.25 10.49
CA GLU A 465 -49.76 -17.89 9.21
C GLU A 465 -49.12 -19.11 8.53
N ARG A 466 -48.43 -19.96 9.29
CA ARG A 466 -47.82 -21.20 8.75
C ARG A 466 -48.88 -22.15 8.17
N ALA A 467 -50.11 -22.13 8.72
CA ALA A 467 -51.18 -22.99 8.26
C ALA A 467 -51.87 -22.48 6.96
N THR A 468 -51.78 -21.19 6.69
CA THR A 468 -52.52 -20.54 5.59
C THR A 468 -51.65 -20.11 4.41
N LEU A 469 -50.35 -19.79 4.68
CA LEU A 469 -49.43 -19.30 3.67
C LEU A 469 -48.76 -20.45 2.90
N GLN A 470 -48.40 -20.17 1.66
CA GLN A 470 -47.62 -21.04 0.79
C GLN A 470 -46.15 -20.68 0.80
N VAL A 471 -45.30 -21.58 0.35
CA VAL A 471 -43.84 -21.40 0.26
C VAL A 471 -43.47 -20.14 -0.54
N LYS A 472 -44.19 -19.86 -1.63
CA LYS A 472 -43.96 -18.65 -2.45
C LYS A 472 -44.16 -17.34 -1.72
N ASP A 473 -44.96 -17.33 -0.64
CA ASP A 473 -45.26 -16.12 0.12
C ASP A 473 -44.19 -15.80 1.16
N ALA A 474 -43.34 -16.81 1.51
CA ALA A 474 -42.30 -16.73 2.53
C ALA A 474 -40.87 -16.90 1.98
N MET A 475 -40.70 -17.31 0.74
CA MET A 475 -39.37 -17.54 0.16
C MET A 475 -38.63 -16.24 -0.11
N ASN A 476 -37.31 -16.31 0.00
CA ASN A 476 -36.44 -15.20 -0.39
C ASN A 476 -36.11 -15.29 -1.89
N HIS A 477 -36.41 -14.22 -2.64
CA HIS A 477 -36.13 -14.12 -4.08
C HIS A 477 -34.72 -13.65 -4.41
N ALA A 478 -34.03 -13.00 -3.45
CA ALA A 478 -32.66 -12.50 -3.64
C ALA A 478 -31.62 -13.59 -3.36
N VAL A 479 -31.63 -14.65 -4.17
CA VAL A 479 -30.82 -15.85 -3.96
C VAL A 479 -29.41 -15.67 -4.51
N LEU A 480 -28.41 -16.06 -3.72
CA LEU A 480 -27.06 -16.28 -4.22
C LEU A 480 -27.04 -17.57 -5.04
N MET A 481 -26.73 -17.47 -6.32
CA MET A 481 -26.53 -18.61 -7.22
C MET A 481 -25.04 -18.85 -7.43
N ILE A 482 -24.62 -20.12 -7.44
CA ILE A 482 -23.24 -20.55 -7.66
C ILE A 482 -23.25 -21.44 -8.91
N SER A 483 -22.25 -21.24 -9.79
CA SER A 483 -22.06 -22.11 -10.96
C SER A 483 -21.27 -23.36 -10.58
N PRO A 484 -21.53 -24.52 -11.20
CA PRO A 484 -20.75 -25.73 -10.99
C PRO A 484 -19.28 -25.57 -11.42
N ASP A 485 -18.98 -24.62 -12.29
CA ASP A 485 -17.64 -24.35 -12.80
C ASP A 485 -16.94 -23.19 -12.05
N ASP A 486 -17.62 -22.54 -11.08
CA ASP A 486 -17.00 -21.58 -10.18
C ASP A 486 -15.90 -22.26 -9.34
N ARG A 487 -14.87 -21.52 -8.97
CA ARG A 487 -13.80 -21.99 -8.08
C ARG A 487 -14.31 -22.05 -6.64
N LEU A 488 -13.81 -23.03 -5.84
CA LEU A 488 -14.27 -23.16 -4.46
C LEU A 488 -13.87 -22.01 -3.56
N ASP A 489 -12.73 -21.33 -3.81
CA ASP A 489 -12.35 -20.13 -3.07
C ASP A 489 -13.32 -18.98 -3.33
N GLU A 490 -13.72 -18.75 -4.59
CA GLU A 490 -14.71 -17.71 -4.96
C GLU A 490 -16.10 -18.03 -4.39
N ALA A 491 -16.51 -19.33 -4.44
CA ALA A 491 -17.77 -19.77 -3.86
C ALA A 491 -17.79 -19.55 -2.33
N LEU A 492 -16.69 -19.86 -1.63
CA LEU A 492 -16.55 -19.63 -0.19
C LEU A 492 -16.61 -18.15 0.15
N GLU A 493 -15.97 -17.30 -0.65
CA GLU A 493 -16.01 -15.85 -0.47
C GLU A 493 -17.43 -15.30 -0.66
N LYS A 494 -18.15 -15.76 -1.69
CA LYS A 494 -19.55 -15.39 -1.94
C LYS A 494 -20.46 -15.78 -0.77
N LEU A 495 -20.33 -17.00 -0.24
CA LEU A 495 -21.08 -17.47 0.93
C LEU A 495 -20.77 -16.64 2.18
N SER A 496 -19.47 -16.46 2.47
CA SER A 496 -19.00 -15.73 3.65
C SER A 496 -19.38 -14.25 3.62
N SER A 497 -19.29 -13.58 2.47
CA SER A 497 -19.63 -12.16 2.34
C SER A 497 -21.11 -11.88 2.61
N LYS A 498 -21.97 -12.84 2.29
CA LYS A 498 -23.42 -12.77 2.53
C LYS A 498 -23.85 -13.41 3.85
N ARG A 499 -22.92 -14.01 4.62
CA ARG A 499 -23.17 -14.73 5.87
C ARG A 499 -24.21 -15.84 5.74
N ILE A 500 -24.12 -16.62 4.67
CA ILE A 500 -25.00 -17.77 4.40
C ILE A 500 -24.17 -19.05 4.39
N ASP A 501 -24.75 -20.13 4.95
CA ASP A 501 -24.05 -21.40 5.12
C ASP A 501 -24.11 -22.31 3.90
N TRP A 502 -25.06 -22.08 2.99
CA TRP A 502 -25.23 -22.83 1.77
C TRP A 502 -25.89 -22.03 0.66
N ALA A 503 -25.72 -22.45 -0.59
CA ALA A 503 -26.38 -21.86 -1.75
C ALA A 503 -26.72 -22.94 -2.80
N PRO A 504 -27.78 -22.74 -3.62
CA PRO A 504 -28.09 -23.60 -4.74
C PRO A 504 -27.04 -23.47 -5.86
N VAL A 505 -26.66 -24.60 -6.42
CA VAL A 505 -25.80 -24.66 -7.61
C VAL A 505 -26.68 -24.76 -8.84
N VAL A 506 -26.49 -23.80 -9.76
CA VAL A 506 -27.38 -23.61 -10.90
C VAL A 506 -26.57 -23.74 -12.19
N ASP A 507 -27.07 -24.50 -13.15
CA ASP A 507 -26.47 -24.60 -14.47
C ASP A 507 -26.85 -23.38 -15.32
N ILE A 508 -25.88 -22.49 -15.51
CA ILE A 508 -26.06 -21.25 -16.28
C ILE A 508 -25.78 -21.47 -17.78
N ASN A 509 -25.01 -22.50 -18.14
CA ASN A 509 -24.50 -22.74 -19.48
C ASN A 509 -25.15 -23.96 -20.22
N GLY A 510 -26.04 -24.68 -19.55
CA GLY A 510 -26.69 -25.85 -20.13
C GLY A 510 -27.77 -25.51 -21.17
N SER A 511 -27.87 -26.32 -22.23
CA SER A 511 -28.83 -26.19 -23.34
C SER A 511 -30.27 -26.48 -22.96
N ALA A 512 -30.60 -26.81 -21.74
CA ALA A 512 -31.93 -27.07 -21.22
C ALA A 512 -32.26 -26.09 -20.09
N SER A 513 -33.01 -25.04 -20.41
CA SER A 513 -33.57 -24.02 -19.51
C SER A 513 -32.58 -23.34 -18.55
N THR A 514 -32.31 -22.07 -18.78
CA THR A 514 -31.55 -21.14 -17.91
C THR A 514 -32.04 -21.20 -16.46
N ASN A 515 -31.12 -21.39 -15.47
CA ASN A 515 -31.38 -21.42 -14.02
C ASN A 515 -31.94 -22.71 -13.43
N SER A 516 -31.65 -23.89 -14.00
CA SER A 516 -32.00 -25.18 -13.40
C SER A 516 -31.09 -25.48 -12.19
N VAL A 517 -31.68 -25.85 -11.05
CA VAL A 517 -30.94 -26.26 -9.84
C VAL A 517 -30.48 -27.69 -10.00
N ILE A 518 -29.16 -27.91 -9.97
CA ILE A 518 -28.55 -29.24 -10.12
C ILE A 518 -28.07 -29.83 -8.81
N ALA A 519 -27.69 -28.98 -7.84
CA ALA A 519 -27.10 -29.39 -6.57
C ALA A 519 -27.18 -28.28 -5.53
N ILE A 520 -26.67 -28.53 -4.34
CA ILE A 520 -26.40 -27.52 -3.31
C ILE A 520 -24.92 -27.52 -2.94
N LEU A 521 -24.41 -26.38 -2.53
CA LEU A 521 -23.07 -26.23 -1.97
C LEU A 521 -23.16 -25.61 -0.59
N SER A 522 -22.66 -26.30 0.41
CA SER A 522 -22.55 -25.80 1.78
C SER A 522 -21.08 -25.55 2.16
N VAL A 523 -20.86 -24.70 3.18
CA VAL A 523 -19.51 -24.50 3.75
C VAL A 523 -18.93 -25.81 4.25
N SER A 524 -19.76 -26.72 4.81
CA SER A 524 -19.33 -28.05 5.25
C SER A 524 -18.90 -28.93 4.08
N ASP A 525 -19.52 -28.82 2.92
CA ASP A 525 -19.11 -29.55 1.70
C ASP A 525 -17.74 -29.08 1.21
N ILE A 526 -17.50 -27.78 1.24
CA ILE A 526 -16.19 -27.19 0.88
C ILE A 526 -15.11 -27.71 1.83
N ILE A 527 -15.36 -27.69 3.14
CA ILE A 527 -14.40 -28.18 4.16
C ILE A 527 -14.14 -29.67 4.00
N ARG A 528 -15.18 -30.48 3.75
CA ARG A 528 -15.05 -31.91 3.52
C ARG A 528 -14.19 -32.18 2.28
N THR A 529 -14.50 -31.57 1.16
CA THR A 529 -13.75 -31.76 -0.10
C THR A 529 -12.30 -31.30 0.04
N TYR A 530 -12.07 -30.18 0.72
CA TYR A 530 -10.73 -29.71 1.05
C TYR A 530 -9.92 -30.76 1.84
N ARG A 531 -10.50 -31.33 2.90
CA ARG A 531 -9.86 -32.40 3.68
C ARG A 531 -9.58 -33.66 2.85
N GLU A 532 -10.53 -34.10 2.05
CA GLU A 532 -10.36 -35.26 1.19
C GLU A 532 -9.24 -35.08 0.16
N MET A 533 -9.11 -33.85 -0.38
CA MET A 533 -8.06 -33.55 -1.34
C MET A 533 -6.69 -33.40 -0.69
N LEU A 534 -6.62 -32.87 0.54
CA LEU A 534 -5.37 -32.84 1.32
C LEU A 534 -4.82 -34.26 1.56
N THR A 535 -5.70 -35.26 1.79
CA THR A 535 -5.26 -36.64 2.02
C THR A 535 -4.87 -37.38 0.73
N LYS A 536 -5.39 -36.95 -0.43
CA LYS A 536 -5.14 -37.60 -1.74
C LYS A 536 -3.95 -37.03 -2.51
N SER A 537 -3.49 -35.84 -2.16
CA SER A 537 -2.40 -35.16 -2.88
C SER A 537 -1.42 -34.55 -1.88
N PRO A 538 -0.17 -35.02 -1.85
CA PRO A 538 0.88 -34.32 -1.10
C PRO A 538 1.23 -33.04 -1.85
N TYR A 539 0.38 -32.01 -1.69
CA TYR A 539 0.72 -30.69 -2.18
C TYR A 539 1.76 -30.07 -1.25
N HIS A 540 2.94 -29.84 -1.79
CA HIS A 540 3.89 -28.91 -1.18
C HIS A 540 3.22 -27.54 -1.07
N ILE A 541 2.99 -27.07 0.14
CA ILE A 541 2.54 -25.70 0.38
C ILE A 541 3.70 -24.81 -0.07
N ARG A 542 3.57 -24.17 -1.24
CA ARG A 542 4.53 -23.17 -1.71
C ARG A 542 4.58 -22.05 -0.68
N GLY A 543 5.70 -21.88 -0.01
CA GLY A 543 5.91 -20.91 1.08
C GLY A 543 6.47 -21.51 2.36
N LEU A 544 6.39 -22.82 2.54
CA LEU A 544 7.26 -23.56 3.45
C LEU A 544 8.51 -23.99 2.66
N VAL A 545 9.66 -23.99 3.31
CA VAL A 545 10.95 -24.39 2.73
C VAL A 545 10.79 -25.65 1.90
N ASP A 546 11.40 -25.72 0.72
CA ASP A 546 11.35 -26.91 -0.16
C ASP A 546 11.67 -28.17 0.67
N GLY A 547 10.75 -29.11 0.70
CA GLY A 547 10.87 -30.34 1.48
C GLY A 547 9.98 -30.44 2.73
N THR A 548 9.22 -29.39 3.07
CA THR A 548 8.31 -29.43 4.21
C THR A 548 7.07 -30.26 3.88
N VAL A 549 6.78 -31.27 4.70
CA VAL A 549 5.60 -32.14 4.59
C VAL A 549 4.68 -31.86 5.78
N MET A 550 3.40 -31.58 5.53
CA MET A 550 2.40 -31.50 6.59
C MET A 550 1.96 -32.90 6.97
N LEU A 551 2.23 -33.31 8.22
CA LEU A 551 1.77 -34.58 8.79
C LEU A 551 0.67 -34.28 9.80
N GLU A 552 -0.54 -34.76 9.53
CA GLU A 552 -1.60 -34.81 10.53
C GLU A 552 -1.49 -36.15 11.24
N THR A 553 -1.27 -36.14 12.54
CA THR A 553 -1.25 -37.37 13.36
C THR A 553 -2.26 -37.25 14.49
N THR A 554 -3.02 -38.31 14.69
CA THR A 554 -3.92 -38.45 15.84
C THR A 554 -3.10 -38.90 17.04
N ILE A 555 -3.11 -38.10 18.11
CA ILE A 555 -2.39 -38.43 19.34
C ILE A 555 -3.18 -39.50 20.10
N GLU A 556 -2.69 -40.76 20.09
CA GLU A 556 -3.24 -41.83 20.89
C GLU A 556 -2.79 -41.71 22.37
N PRO A 557 -3.60 -42.20 23.33
CA PRO A 557 -3.26 -42.15 24.74
C PRO A 557 -1.93 -42.81 25.14
N SER A 558 -1.41 -43.69 24.28
CA SER A 558 -0.14 -44.40 24.46
C SER A 558 1.10 -43.62 23.97
N MET A 559 0.91 -42.51 23.28
CA MET A 559 2.04 -41.75 22.73
C MET A 559 2.77 -40.92 23.78
N VAL A 560 4.08 -40.78 23.64
CA VAL A 560 4.97 -40.00 24.52
C VAL A 560 4.60 -38.49 24.58
N LEU A 561 3.83 -38.04 23.60
CA LEU A 561 3.37 -36.64 23.48
C LEU A 561 2.22 -36.28 24.44
N VAL A 562 1.51 -37.29 24.99
CA VAL A 562 0.33 -37.04 25.84
C VAL A 562 0.75 -36.47 27.20
N GLY A 563 0.17 -35.35 27.57
CA GLY A 563 0.40 -34.71 28.87
C GLY A 563 1.71 -33.92 29.00
N ARG A 564 2.48 -33.76 27.94
CA ARG A 564 3.70 -32.94 27.90
C ARG A 564 3.49 -31.68 27.09
N PRO A 565 4.02 -30.53 27.51
CA PRO A 565 4.02 -29.33 26.68
C PRO A 565 4.90 -29.55 25.44
N LEU A 566 4.46 -29.06 24.27
CA LEU A 566 5.14 -29.25 22.98
C LEU A 566 6.64 -28.89 22.99
N ARG A 567 7.04 -27.89 23.77
CA ARG A 567 8.45 -27.47 23.95
C ARG A 567 9.35 -28.53 24.61
N GLU A 568 8.76 -29.54 25.28
CA GLU A 568 9.48 -30.62 25.97
C GLU A 568 9.44 -31.95 25.16
N THR A 569 8.76 -31.93 24.01
CA THR A 569 8.71 -33.06 23.11
C THR A 569 9.87 -32.97 22.11
N GLN A 570 10.60 -34.06 21.95
CA GLN A 570 11.67 -34.15 20.96
C GLN A 570 11.08 -34.32 19.55
N LEU A 571 10.48 -33.24 19.03
CA LEU A 571 10.10 -33.19 17.64
C LEU A 571 11.36 -33.00 16.78
N PRO A 572 11.39 -33.47 15.52
CA PRO A 572 12.52 -33.23 14.63
C PRO A 572 12.83 -31.74 14.51
N GLU A 573 14.11 -31.38 14.43
CA GLU A 573 14.53 -30.02 14.09
C GLU A 573 13.82 -29.63 12.80
N GLU A 574 13.27 -28.40 12.72
CA GLU A 574 12.44 -27.90 11.63
C GLU A 574 10.94 -28.28 11.65
N THR A 575 10.42 -28.85 12.74
CA THR A 575 8.97 -29.09 12.89
C THR A 575 8.27 -27.80 13.32
N LEU A 576 7.34 -27.29 12.50
CA LEU A 576 6.39 -26.23 12.84
C LEU A 576 5.07 -26.87 13.31
N VAL A 577 4.61 -26.54 14.53
CA VAL A 577 3.37 -27.03 15.13
C VAL A 577 2.33 -25.90 15.19
#